data_c78b74bcc06a8532ff017bdcef162207
#
_entry.id   c78b74bcc06a8532ff017bdcef162207
#
_cell.length_a   1.000
_cell.length_b   1.000
_cell.length_c   1.000
_cell.angle_alpha   90.00
_cell.angle_beta   90.00
_cell.angle_gamma   90.00
#
_symmetry.space_group_name_H-M   'P 1'
#
loop_
_entity.id
_entity.type
_entity.pdbx_description
1 polymer ?
#
loop_
_entity_poly.entity_id
_entity_poly.type
_entity_poly.pdbx_seq_one_letter_code
_entity_poly.pdbx_strand_id
1 'polypeptide(L)'
;MKRKKPYLLAGLVLLLFLLCTACGNTEGQIAPQDDPNEGLGGGLSEDTVNDFSGFEGIWLGEADNDYDSMEFDAEGNWTLYLSGEVVDDGYLRYEPEWEAIYAYSSSDDSGSLITMEDGQLYSAAYGYFNYGEGMEYLWYEDG
;
A
#
# COMPACT_ATOMS: atom_id res chain seq x y z
N MET A 1 -11.37 -15.03 45.27
CA MET A 1 -11.29 -15.47 43.89
C MET A 1 -9.87 -15.30 43.38
N LYS A 2 -9.13 -16.38 43.24
CA LYS A 2 -7.72 -16.35 42.76
C LYS A 2 -7.73 -16.46 41.23
N ARG A 3 -7.28 -15.42 40.55
CA ARG A 3 -7.10 -15.43 39.08
C ARG A 3 -5.90 -16.31 38.71
N LYS A 4 -6.15 -17.42 38.02
CA LYS A 4 -5.11 -18.27 37.44
C LYS A 4 -4.52 -17.57 36.23
N LYS A 5 -3.20 -17.37 36.21
CA LYS A 5 -2.44 -16.75 35.11
C LYS A 5 -2.29 -17.75 33.95
N PRO A 6 -2.45 -17.34 32.70
CA PRO A 6 -2.32 -18.21 31.52
C PRO A 6 -0.87 -18.33 31.09
N TYR A 7 -0.05 -19.12 31.76
CA TYR A 7 1.31 -19.44 31.32
C TYR A 7 1.40 -20.69 30.45
N LEU A 8 0.25 -21.32 30.13
CA LEU A 8 0.21 -22.59 29.43
C LEU A 8 0.26 -22.45 27.89
N LEU A 9 0.05 -21.23 27.35
CA LEU A 9 0.09 -20.98 25.90
C LEU A 9 1.47 -20.63 25.36
N ALA A 10 2.37 -20.15 26.19
CA ALA A 10 3.72 -19.79 25.76
C ALA A 10 4.63 -21.02 25.52
N GLY A 11 4.34 -22.15 26.16
CA GLY A 11 5.12 -23.37 25.98
C GLY A 11 4.84 -24.14 24.70
N LEU A 12 3.63 -23.99 24.15
CA LEU A 12 3.21 -24.74 22.96
C LEU A 12 3.76 -24.14 21.68
N VAL A 13 3.94 -22.81 21.64
CA VAL A 13 4.48 -22.11 20.45
C VAL A 13 5.98 -22.37 20.31
N LEU A 14 6.71 -22.54 21.40
CA LEU A 14 8.15 -22.82 21.36
C LEU A 14 8.46 -24.24 20.89
N LEU A 15 7.56 -25.19 21.12
CA LEU A 15 7.73 -26.57 20.69
C LEU A 15 7.50 -26.78 19.20
N LEU A 16 6.68 -25.93 18.59
CA LEU A 16 6.42 -25.99 17.14
C LEU A 16 7.58 -25.44 16.28
N PHE A 17 8.42 -24.56 16.85
CA PHE A 17 9.58 -24.03 16.13
C PHE A 17 10.77 -25.00 16.09
N LEU A 18 10.81 -25.99 16.98
CA LEU A 18 11.91 -26.96 17.04
C LEU A 18 11.75 -28.15 16.09
N LEU A 19 10.59 -28.30 15.46
CA LEU A 19 10.32 -29.41 14.54
C LEU A 19 10.56 -29.07 13.05
N CYS A 20 10.85 -27.82 12.72
CA CYS A 20 11.12 -27.39 11.33
C CYS A 20 12.61 -27.38 10.94
N THR A 21 13.52 -27.76 11.83
CA THR A 21 14.96 -27.80 11.54
C THR A 21 15.50 -29.18 11.14
N ALA A 22 14.64 -30.13 10.81
CA ALA A 22 15.03 -31.44 10.35
C ALA A 22 14.47 -31.77 8.96
N CYS A 23 14.71 -30.91 7.97
CA CYS A 23 14.67 -31.29 6.58
C CYS A 23 16.05 -31.08 5.98
N GLY A 24 16.72 -32.18 5.93
CA GLY A 24 18.05 -32.47 5.56
C GLY A 24 18.49 -31.93 4.21
N ASN A 25 19.77 -31.64 4.19
CA ASN A 25 20.61 -31.60 3.02
C ASN A 25 20.37 -32.82 2.13
N THR A 26 19.73 -32.58 1.01
CA THR A 26 19.96 -33.44 -0.17
C THR A 26 20.91 -32.66 -1.06
N GLU A 27 22.16 -33.02 -1.00
CA GLU A 27 23.14 -32.75 -2.05
C GLU A 27 22.66 -33.42 -3.32
N GLY A 28 21.89 -32.69 -4.12
CA GLY A 28 21.63 -33.01 -5.51
C GLY A 28 22.45 -32.07 -6.36
N GLN A 29 23.60 -32.51 -6.84
CA GLN A 29 24.28 -31.85 -7.95
C GLN A 29 23.33 -31.83 -9.15
N ILE A 30 22.71 -30.69 -9.38
CA ILE A 30 22.07 -30.41 -10.66
C ILE A 30 23.08 -29.62 -11.46
N ALA A 31 23.52 -30.21 -12.57
CA ALA A 31 24.32 -29.53 -13.55
C ALA A 31 23.62 -28.25 -14.03
N PRO A 32 24.37 -27.19 -14.34
CA PRO A 32 23.77 -25.97 -14.87
C PRO A 32 23.18 -26.28 -16.23
N GLN A 33 21.86 -26.38 -16.30
CA GLN A 33 21.15 -26.21 -17.55
C GLN A 33 20.99 -24.71 -17.72
N ASP A 34 21.71 -24.19 -18.71
CA ASP A 34 21.44 -22.89 -19.28
C ASP A 34 20.03 -22.95 -19.88
N ASP A 35 19.04 -22.58 -19.08
CA ASP A 35 17.70 -22.31 -19.56
C ASP A 35 17.64 -20.80 -19.86
N PRO A 36 17.53 -20.40 -21.15
CA PRO A 36 17.55 -18.99 -21.53
C PRO A 36 16.27 -18.23 -21.15
N ASN A 37 15.45 -18.78 -20.25
CA ASN A 37 14.18 -18.25 -19.85
C ASN A 37 14.01 -18.03 -18.33
N GLU A 38 15.09 -17.99 -17.57
CA GLU A 38 15.04 -17.58 -16.17
C GLU A 38 15.20 -16.07 -16.03
N GLY A 39 14.23 -15.36 -16.57
CA GLY A 39 14.00 -13.93 -16.33
C GLY A 39 12.78 -13.64 -15.45
N LEU A 40 12.35 -14.62 -14.64
CA LEU A 40 11.27 -14.46 -13.68
C LEU A 40 11.75 -14.54 -12.23
N GLY A 41 12.89 -13.94 -11.95
CA GLY A 41 13.20 -13.46 -10.63
C GLY A 41 12.33 -12.23 -10.40
N GLY A 42 11.31 -12.33 -9.52
CA GLY A 42 10.35 -11.26 -9.29
C GLY A 42 10.95 -10.04 -8.59
N GLY A 43 11.87 -9.34 -9.25
CA GLY A 43 12.16 -7.95 -9.01
C GLY A 43 11.21 -7.18 -9.93
N LEU A 44 10.34 -6.37 -9.37
CA LEU A 44 9.66 -5.33 -10.13
C LEU A 44 10.75 -4.55 -10.87
N SER A 45 10.67 -4.46 -12.20
CA SER A 45 11.59 -3.62 -12.95
C SER A 45 11.45 -2.19 -12.44
N GLU A 46 12.52 -1.41 -12.43
CA GLU A 46 12.49 -0.01 -12.01
C GLU A 46 11.38 0.77 -12.75
N ASP A 47 11.06 0.37 -13.98
CA ASP A 47 9.98 0.95 -14.78
C ASP A 47 8.57 0.62 -14.20
N THR A 48 8.40 -0.50 -13.51
CA THR A 48 7.12 -0.90 -12.89
C THR A 48 6.92 -0.23 -11.53
N VAL A 49 8.01 0.11 -10.86
CA VAL A 49 8.01 0.72 -9.53
C VAL A 49 7.55 2.19 -9.57
N ASN A 50 7.66 2.85 -10.72
CA ASN A 50 7.24 4.23 -10.93
C ASN A 50 5.94 4.35 -11.73
N ASP A 51 5.22 3.25 -11.94
CA ASP A 51 3.90 3.29 -12.57
C ASP A 51 2.83 3.50 -11.48
N PHE A 52 2.38 4.75 -11.36
CA PHE A 52 1.33 5.16 -10.43
C PHE A 52 -0.04 5.27 -11.11
N SER A 53 -0.18 4.83 -12.36
CA SER A 53 -1.44 4.91 -13.11
C SER A 53 -2.62 4.21 -12.43
N GLY A 54 -2.35 3.22 -11.58
CA GLY A 54 -3.37 2.57 -10.77
C GLY A 54 -4.03 3.47 -9.72
N PHE A 55 -3.40 4.59 -9.36
CA PHE A 55 -3.97 5.58 -8.45
C PHE A 55 -4.75 6.68 -9.20
N GLU A 56 -4.54 6.86 -10.50
CA GLU A 56 -5.13 7.93 -11.29
C GLU A 56 -6.65 8.02 -11.09
N GLY A 57 -7.12 9.23 -10.83
CA GLY A 57 -8.54 9.53 -10.68
C GLY A 57 -8.85 10.28 -9.39
N ILE A 58 -10.16 10.31 -9.07
CA ILE A 58 -10.71 11.01 -7.91
C ILE A 58 -11.13 9.98 -6.88
N TRP A 59 -10.64 10.13 -5.68
CA TRP A 59 -10.94 9.29 -4.53
C TRP A 59 -11.69 10.11 -3.49
N LEU A 60 -12.92 9.70 -3.17
CA LEU A 60 -13.81 10.40 -2.25
C LEU A 60 -13.60 9.96 -0.82
N GLY A 61 -13.49 10.91 0.09
CA GLY A 61 -13.44 10.64 1.53
C GLY A 61 -14.65 9.85 2.00
N GLU A 62 -14.44 8.89 2.90
CA GLU A 62 -15.55 8.19 3.56
C GLU A 62 -16.35 9.16 4.45
N ALA A 63 -17.57 8.75 4.83
CA ALA A 63 -18.51 9.60 5.56
C ALA A 63 -17.98 10.14 6.90
N ASP A 64 -16.99 9.47 7.49
CA ASP A 64 -16.31 9.86 8.72
C ASP A 64 -14.90 10.41 8.47
N ASN A 65 -14.51 10.59 7.20
CA ASN A 65 -13.28 11.26 6.84
C ASN A 65 -13.48 12.79 6.87
N ASP A 66 -12.51 13.51 7.40
CA ASP A 66 -12.54 14.98 7.43
C ASP A 66 -12.33 15.59 6.03
N TYR A 67 -11.72 14.87 5.10
CA TYR A 67 -11.39 15.33 3.75
C TYR A 67 -12.44 14.89 2.72
N ASP A 68 -12.71 15.78 1.74
CA ASP A 68 -13.71 15.54 0.69
C ASP A 68 -13.22 14.54 -0.34
N SER A 69 -12.01 14.79 -0.86
CA SER A 69 -11.41 13.97 -1.89
C SER A 69 -9.88 14.07 -1.95
N MET A 70 -9.29 13.09 -2.57
CA MET A 70 -7.88 13.06 -2.97
C MET A 70 -7.82 12.72 -4.45
N GLU A 71 -7.19 13.57 -5.26
CA GLU A 71 -7.07 13.40 -6.71
C GLU A 71 -5.65 13.04 -7.08
N PHE A 72 -5.49 12.11 -8.03
CA PHE A 72 -4.18 11.70 -8.55
C PHE A 72 -4.15 11.85 -10.07
N ASP A 73 -3.02 12.33 -10.59
CA ASP A 73 -2.73 12.26 -12.01
C ASP A 73 -1.96 10.97 -12.38
N ALA A 74 -1.75 10.75 -13.69
CA ALA A 74 -1.06 9.55 -14.18
C ALA A 74 0.42 9.49 -13.77
N GLU A 75 1.03 10.60 -13.44
CA GLU A 75 2.42 10.73 -12.98
C GLU A 75 2.55 10.49 -11.47
N GLY A 76 1.42 10.38 -10.75
CA GLY A 76 1.38 10.16 -9.31
C GLY A 76 1.48 11.44 -8.48
N ASN A 77 1.24 12.61 -9.08
CA ASN A 77 1.01 13.80 -8.28
C ASN A 77 -0.40 13.75 -7.71
N TRP A 78 -0.55 14.26 -6.49
CA TRP A 78 -1.82 14.24 -5.80
C TRP A 78 -2.20 15.61 -5.22
N THR A 79 -3.50 15.81 -5.06
CA THR A 79 -4.10 17.00 -4.46
C THR A 79 -5.19 16.58 -3.49
N LEU A 80 -5.19 17.14 -2.29
CA LEU A 80 -6.14 16.87 -1.22
C LEU A 80 -7.09 18.05 -1.04
N TYR A 81 -8.38 17.76 -0.95
CA TYR A 81 -9.44 18.74 -0.82
C TYR A 81 -10.19 18.62 0.52
N LEU A 82 -10.51 19.76 1.11
CA LEU A 82 -11.38 19.91 2.26
C LEU A 82 -12.33 21.09 2.03
N SER A 83 -13.63 20.85 2.11
CA SER A 83 -14.68 21.88 1.84
C SER A 83 -14.51 22.55 0.48
N GLY A 84 -14.07 21.78 -0.53
CA GLY A 84 -13.83 22.24 -1.89
C GLY A 84 -12.55 23.06 -2.09
N GLU A 85 -11.75 23.25 -1.05
CA GLU A 85 -10.48 23.96 -1.12
C GLU A 85 -9.29 22.99 -1.09
N VAL A 86 -8.22 23.29 -1.83
CA VAL A 86 -6.96 22.56 -1.77
C VAL A 86 -6.31 22.83 -0.42
N VAL A 87 -6.07 21.76 0.36
CA VAL A 87 -5.44 21.85 1.68
C VAL A 87 -4.05 21.29 1.72
N ASP A 88 -3.72 20.35 0.81
CA ASP A 88 -2.38 19.82 0.62
C ASP A 88 -2.22 19.27 -0.81
N ASP A 89 -0.98 19.11 -1.24
CA ASP A 89 -0.62 18.51 -2.51
C ASP A 89 0.77 17.85 -2.42
N GLY A 90 1.07 17.00 -3.39
CA GLY A 90 2.35 16.32 -3.38
C GLY A 90 2.53 15.29 -4.48
N TYR A 91 3.33 14.29 -4.21
CA TYR A 91 3.69 13.26 -5.16
C TYR A 91 3.82 11.89 -4.51
N LEU A 92 3.61 10.83 -5.29
CA LEU A 92 3.88 9.46 -4.90
C LEU A 92 5.33 9.08 -5.15
N ARG A 93 5.90 8.28 -4.26
CA ARG A 93 7.21 7.66 -4.42
C ARG A 93 7.21 6.25 -3.86
N TYR A 94 7.82 5.33 -4.59
CA TYR A 94 8.11 4.00 -4.08
C TYR A 94 9.36 4.04 -3.20
N GLU A 95 9.25 3.48 -2.00
CA GLU A 95 10.34 3.37 -1.05
C GLU A 95 10.83 1.92 -1.00
N PRO A 96 12.02 1.61 -1.58
CA PRO A 96 12.53 0.25 -1.66
C PRO A 96 12.81 -0.39 -0.29
N GLU A 97 13.17 0.41 0.71
CA GLU A 97 13.43 -0.08 2.08
C GLU A 97 12.19 -0.66 2.73
N TRP A 98 11.02 -0.16 2.36
CA TRP A 98 9.72 -0.55 2.94
C TRP A 98 8.89 -1.39 1.98
N GLU A 99 9.37 -1.55 0.72
CA GLU A 99 8.62 -2.19 -0.36
C GLU A 99 7.19 -1.63 -0.49
N ALA A 100 7.04 -0.32 -0.35
CA ALA A 100 5.76 0.37 -0.26
C ALA A 100 5.78 1.74 -0.96
N ILE A 101 4.58 2.21 -1.32
CA ILE A 101 4.38 3.54 -1.90
C ILE A 101 4.06 4.52 -0.76
N TYR A 102 4.67 5.69 -0.83
CA TYR A 102 4.45 6.80 0.09
C TYR A 102 3.96 8.03 -0.67
N ALA A 103 3.01 8.73 -0.08
CA ALA A 103 2.57 10.05 -0.51
C ALA A 103 3.38 11.11 0.26
N TYR A 104 4.15 11.91 -0.48
CA TYR A 104 4.95 13.01 0.06
C TYR A 104 4.23 14.33 -0.13
N SER A 105 4.07 15.11 0.94
CA SER A 105 3.52 16.46 0.85
C SER A 105 4.55 17.44 0.30
N SER A 106 4.13 18.32 -0.61
CA SER A 106 4.96 19.40 -1.16
C SER A 106 5.22 20.50 -0.14
N SER A 107 4.40 20.59 0.91
CA SER A 107 4.49 21.66 1.90
C SER A 107 5.61 21.48 2.90
N ASP A 108 5.88 20.25 3.35
CA ASP A 108 6.84 19.96 4.42
C ASP A 108 7.71 18.72 4.14
N ASP A 109 7.57 18.12 2.94
CA ASP A 109 8.28 16.90 2.52
C ASP A 109 8.04 15.69 3.45
N SER A 110 6.94 15.71 4.21
CA SER A 110 6.54 14.57 5.02
C SER A 110 5.94 13.46 4.16
N GLY A 111 6.39 12.23 4.36
CA GLY A 111 5.88 11.05 3.66
C GLY A 111 4.97 10.22 4.53
N SER A 112 3.84 9.78 3.99
CA SER A 112 2.91 8.85 4.64
C SER A 112 2.63 7.65 3.76
N LEU A 113 2.50 6.47 4.39
CA LEU A 113 2.13 5.25 3.68
C LEU A 113 0.79 5.43 2.97
N ILE A 114 0.73 5.00 1.72
CA ILE A 114 -0.50 4.93 0.95
C ILE A 114 -0.64 3.53 0.35
N THR A 115 -1.83 2.97 0.42
CA THR A 115 -2.16 1.65 -0.13
C THR A 115 -3.51 1.69 -0.83
N MET A 116 -3.69 0.78 -1.77
CA MET A 116 -4.94 0.62 -2.49
C MET A 116 -5.32 -0.86 -2.47
N GLU A 117 -6.53 -1.17 -2.01
CA GLU A 117 -7.06 -2.52 -1.93
C GLU A 117 -8.57 -2.50 -2.19
N ASP A 118 -9.04 -3.37 -3.09
CA ASP A 118 -10.46 -3.58 -3.39
C ASP A 118 -11.27 -2.29 -3.71
N GLY A 119 -10.63 -1.33 -4.42
CA GLY A 119 -11.27 -0.06 -4.77
C GLY A 119 -11.32 0.95 -3.63
N GLN A 120 -10.64 0.69 -2.53
CA GLN A 120 -10.45 1.59 -1.43
C GLN A 120 -9.00 2.05 -1.35
N LEU A 121 -8.79 3.33 -1.17
CA LEU A 121 -7.51 3.96 -0.92
C LEU A 121 -7.37 4.23 0.59
N TYR A 122 -6.26 3.84 1.16
CA TYR A 122 -5.90 4.20 2.52
C TYR A 122 -4.64 5.06 2.53
N SER A 123 -4.72 6.22 3.16
CA SER A 123 -3.58 7.07 3.49
C SER A 123 -3.39 7.12 5.00
N ALA A 124 -2.19 6.83 5.47
CA ALA A 124 -1.88 6.87 6.90
C ALA A 124 -2.03 8.29 7.49
N ALA A 125 -1.88 9.33 6.66
CA ALA A 125 -2.06 10.73 7.09
C ALA A 125 -3.51 11.21 6.99
N TYR A 126 -4.27 10.74 5.97
CA TYR A 126 -5.54 11.36 5.59
C TYR A 126 -6.75 10.41 5.66
N GLY A 127 -6.56 9.14 6.02
CA GLY A 127 -7.64 8.16 6.22
C GLY A 127 -8.06 7.41 4.96
N TYR A 128 -9.32 7.00 4.91
CA TYR A 128 -9.87 6.14 3.87
C TYR A 128 -10.66 6.93 2.83
N PHE A 129 -10.48 6.53 1.58
CA PHE A 129 -11.17 7.08 0.42
C PHE A 129 -11.68 5.95 -0.47
N ASN A 130 -12.82 6.15 -1.13
CA ASN A 130 -13.38 5.23 -2.10
C ASN A 130 -13.26 5.82 -3.51
N TYR A 131 -13.03 4.97 -4.51
CA TYR A 131 -12.95 5.42 -5.89
C TYR A 131 -14.28 6.08 -6.31
N GLY A 132 -14.20 7.30 -6.79
CA GLY A 132 -15.36 8.13 -7.14
C GLY A 132 -15.93 7.85 -8.52
N GLU A 133 -16.36 6.60 -8.79
CA GLU A 133 -17.14 6.34 -9.99
C GLU A 133 -18.49 7.05 -9.90
N GLY A 134 -18.65 8.15 -10.64
CA GLY A 134 -19.93 8.83 -10.77
C GLY A 134 -19.92 10.34 -10.46
N MET A 135 -18.76 10.94 -10.25
CA MET A 135 -18.66 12.39 -10.05
C MET A 135 -19.03 13.23 -11.29
N GLU A 136 -19.31 12.64 -12.45
CA GLU A 136 -19.85 13.36 -13.59
C GLU A 136 -21.23 14.01 -13.30
N TYR A 137 -21.91 13.62 -12.22
CA TYR A 137 -23.26 14.12 -11.89
C TYR A 137 -23.29 15.22 -10.83
N LEU A 138 -22.25 15.42 -10.05
CA LEU A 138 -22.29 16.39 -8.94
C LEU A 138 -21.87 17.81 -9.32
N TRP A 139 -21.24 18.00 -10.45
CA TRP A 139 -20.79 19.33 -10.91
C TRP A 139 -21.78 20.07 -11.82
N TYR A 140 -22.92 19.45 -12.17
CA TYR A 140 -23.89 20.00 -13.11
C TYR A 140 -25.23 20.45 -12.49
N GLU A 141 -25.43 20.35 -11.17
CA GLU A 141 -26.70 20.76 -10.53
C GLU A 141 -26.70 22.13 -9.88
N ASP A 142 -25.59 22.87 -9.86
CA ASP A 142 -25.55 24.27 -9.39
C ASP A 142 -25.09 25.24 -10.51
N GLY A 143 -25.74 25.12 -11.65
CA GLY A 143 -25.57 26.07 -12.76
C GLY A 143 -26.73 27.05 -12.85
#